data_3965eef87ae963ea08e0a419dacbfff4
#
_entry.id   3965eef87ae963ea08e0a419dacbfff4
#
_cell.length_a   1.000
_cell.length_b   1.000
_cell.length_c   1.000
_cell.angle_alpha   90.00
_cell.angle_beta   90.00
_cell.angle_gamma   90.00
#
_symmetry.space_group_name_H-M   'P 1'
#
loop_
_entity.id
_entity.type
_entity.pdbx_description
1 polymer ?
#
loop_
_entity_poly.entity_id
_entity_poly.type
_entity_poly.pdbx_seq_one_letter_code
_entity_poly.pdbx_strand_id
1 'polypeptide(L)'
;MVRPTGPMHSSFRRWGEAVRLLILLCAIWALAVPASAQKRIALSFDDVPRGRGAFFSPDERSKRLTAQLKKAKVKQAAFFLNPGKLSDPDGLGGEARIKAYVRAGHVIANHSYSHQQLTDSTAEAYLADIDQADAWLKDRKGTRPWFRYPYLNEGRSDKEKRDAVRAGLKARGLRNGYVTVDGCDWHIEALTSKAKADGKPMDMEALRNFYVTTHVEAANFYDQLAVKTTGRSPAHMLLLHETDIAALFIGDLVSALRADGWAIVSADTAYADPIGDVLTDVPSHQGTLTELMAWQKGLPAPRWY
;
A
#
# COMPACT_ATOMS: atom_id res chain seq x y z
N MET A 1 45.94 -61.31 54.59
CA MET A 1 46.01 -61.02 53.15
C MET A 1 44.61 -61.03 52.59
N VAL A 2 44.01 -59.90 52.41
CA VAL A 2 42.78 -59.72 51.57
C VAL A 2 42.84 -58.30 50.99
N ARG A 3 42.89 -58.19 49.67
CA ARG A 3 42.73 -56.92 48.93
C ARG A 3 41.24 -56.70 48.67
N PRO A 4 40.74 -55.43 48.81
CA PRO A 4 39.44 -55.09 48.22
C PRO A 4 39.69 -54.41 46.88
N THR A 5 39.09 -54.94 45.84
CA THR A 5 38.88 -54.23 44.55
C THR A 5 37.54 -53.61 44.54
N GLY A 6 37.49 -52.26 44.51
CA GLY A 6 36.25 -51.50 44.30
C GLY A 6 36.23 -50.90 42.89
N PRO A 7 35.10 -50.86 42.21
CA PRO A 7 35.03 -50.36 40.83
C PRO A 7 34.89 -48.83 40.76
N MET A 8 35.89 -48.18 40.18
CA MET A 8 35.95 -46.73 39.95
C MET A 8 35.70 -46.47 38.46
N HIS A 9 34.48 -46.73 37.99
CA HIS A 9 34.16 -46.51 36.54
C HIS A 9 32.77 -45.92 36.24
N SER A 10 31.99 -45.37 37.20
CA SER A 10 30.62 -44.91 36.90
C SER A 10 30.45 -43.35 36.85
N SER A 11 31.42 -42.56 37.30
CA SER A 11 31.27 -41.11 37.38
C SER A 11 31.59 -40.37 36.07
N PHE A 12 32.50 -40.85 35.26
CA PHE A 12 32.91 -40.17 34.03
C PHE A 12 31.86 -40.25 32.88
N ARG A 13 31.03 -41.27 32.81
CA ARG A 13 29.97 -41.37 31.78
C ARG A 13 28.84 -40.36 31.97
N ARG A 14 28.45 -40.08 33.21
CA ARG A 14 27.35 -39.14 33.52
C ARG A 14 27.70 -37.66 33.19
N TRP A 15 28.97 -37.27 33.31
CA TRP A 15 29.42 -35.94 32.96
C TRP A 15 29.45 -35.70 31.44
N GLY A 16 29.77 -36.70 30.64
CA GLY A 16 29.76 -36.60 29.17
C GLY A 16 28.36 -36.41 28.59
N GLU A 17 27.35 -37.04 29.18
CA GLU A 17 25.96 -36.90 28.73
C GLU A 17 25.35 -35.54 29.14
N ALA A 18 25.63 -35.06 30.37
CA ALA A 18 25.19 -33.72 30.81
C ALA A 18 25.79 -32.60 29.97
N VAL A 19 27.08 -32.67 29.63
CA VAL A 19 27.76 -31.70 28.76
C VAL A 19 27.20 -31.73 27.33
N ARG A 20 26.91 -32.91 26.78
CA ARG A 20 26.26 -33.05 25.46
C ARG A 20 24.85 -32.51 25.44
N LEU A 21 24.06 -32.71 26.51
CA LEU A 21 22.72 -32.12 26.64
C LEU A 21 22.74 -30.62 26.74
N LEU A 22 23.71 -30.04 27.49
CA LEU A 22 23.89 -28.59 27.59
C LEU A 22 24.29 -27.97 26.26
N ILE A 23 25.18 -28.58 25.49
CA ILE A 23 25.60 -28.11 24.17
C ILE A 23 24.43 -28.19 23.17
N LEU A 24 23.60 -29.24 23.22
CA LEU A 24 22.38 -29.34 22.38
C LEU A 24 21.33 -28.27 22.74
N LEU A 25 21.12 -28.01 24.03
CA LEU A 25 20.22 -26.93 24.48
C LEU A 25 20.72 -25.55 24.10
N CYS A 26 22.03 -25.28 24.22
CA CYS A 26 22.60 -24.02 23.75
C CYS A 26 22.54 -23.85 22.22
N ALA A 27 22.67 -24.93 21.43
CA ALA A 27 22.55 -24.89 19.98
C ALA A 27 21.11 -24.62 19.52
N ILE A 28 20.09 -25.07 20.26
CA ILE A 28 18.68 -24.78 19.99
C ILE A 28 18.34 -23.30 20.30
N TRP A 29 18.95 -22.70 21.32
CA TRP A 29 18.79 -21.27 21.64
C TRP A 29 19.47 -20.33 20.65
N ALA A 30 20.58 -20.77 20.04
CA ALA A 30 21.30 -19.97 19.04
C ALA A 30 20.58 -19.88 17.67
N LEU A 31 19.55 -20.71 17.43
CA LEU A 31 18.77 -20.69 16.18
C LEU A 31 17.46 -19.90 16.27
N ALA A 32 17.10 -19.38 17.44
CA ALA A 32 15.98 -18.46 17.60
C ALA A 32 16.41 -16.99 17.34
N VAL A 33 17.04 -16.73 16.20
CA VAL A 33 17.01 -15.40 15.62
C VAL A 33 15.53 -15.15 15.34
N PRO A 34 14.89 -14.11 15.94
CA PRO A 34 13.52 -13.81 15.55
C PRO A 34 13.55 -13.57 14.04
N ALA A 35 12.90 -14.46 13.30
CA ALA A 35 12.71 -14.23 11.87
C ALA A 35 12.05 -12.87 11.76
N SER A 36 12.79 -11.86 11.32
CA SER A 36 12.21 -10.55 11.03
C SER A 36 10.99 -10.84 10.17
N ALA A 37 9.80 -10.49 10.67
CA ALA A 37 8.59 -10.78 9.94
C ALA A 37 8.75 -10.18 8.54
N GLN A 38 8.61 -11.01 7.51
CA GLN A 38 8.81 -10.58 6.12
C GLN A 38 7.98 -9.33 5.83
N LYS A 39 8.61 -8.27 5.37
CA LYS A 39 7.94 -7.04 4.94
C LYS A 39 6.92 -7.37 3.85
N ARG A 40 5.70 -6.86 3.98
CA ARG A 40 4.58 -7.17 3.08
C ARG A 40 3.99 -5.89 2.53
N ILE A 41 3.74 -5.83 1.22
CA ILE A 41 3.19 -4.67 0.55
C ILE A 41 2.19 -5.08 -0.54
N ALA A 42 1.05 -4.41 -0.59
CA ALA A 42 0.09 -4.46 -1.68
C ALA A 42 0.13 -3.16 -2.48
N LEU A 43 -0.34 -3.22 -3.71
CA LEU A 43 -0.39 -2.07 -4.62
C LEU A 43 -1.82 -1.56 -4.77
N SER A 44 -2.00 -0.24 -4.77
CA SER A 44 -3.26 0.40 -5.14
C SER A 44 -3.05 1.52 -6.13
N PHE A 45 -4.03 1.71 -7.02
CA PHE A 45 -4.03 2.72 -8.07
C PHE A 45 -5.26 3.60 -7.95
N ASP A 46 -5.04 4.89 -7.77
CA ASP A 46 -6.09 5.89 -7.63
C ASP A 46 -6.42 6.56 -8.98
N ASP A 47 -7.47 7.34 -9.00
CA ASP A 47 -7.92 8.18 -10.11
C ASP A 47 -8.43 7.42 -11.35
N VAL A 48 -8.96 6.23 -11.19
CA VAL A 48 -9.40 5.39 -12.31
C VAL A 48 -10.86 5.69 -12.70
N PRO A 49 -11.17 5.93 -14.00
CA PRO A 49 -10.26 5.96 -15.16
C PRO A 49 -9.61 7.34 -15.34
N ARG A 50 -8.33 7.37 -15.68
CA ARG A 50 -7.65 8.63 -16.05
C ARG A 50 -7.75 8.92 -17.53
N GLY A 51 -7.75 10.20 -17.87
CA GLY A 51 -7.67 10.69 -19.24
C GLY A 51 -6.34 10.39 -19.93
N ARG A 52 -6.14 10.94 -21.13
CA ARG A 52 -4.90 10.77 -21.92
C ARG A 52 -3.68 11.27 -21.14
N GLY A 53 -2.62 10.48 -21.14
CA GLY A 53 -1.33 10.85 -20.57
C GLY A 53 -0.36 11.42 -21.62
N ALA A 54 0.88 11.64 -21.18
CA ALA A 54 1.92 12.19 -22.03
C ALA A 54 2.46 11.19 -23.09
N PHE A 55 2.37 9.89 -22.80
CA PHE A 55 2.91 8.81 -23.65
C PHE A 55 1.83 7.92 -24.24
N PHE A 56 0.71 7.75 -23.54
CA PHE A 56 -0.30 6.74 -23.90
C PHE A 56 -1.71 7.32 -23.94
N SER A 57 -2.50 6.76 -24.83
CA SER A 57 -3.96 6.82 -24.72
C SER A 57 -4.41 6.04 -23.49
N PRO A 58 -5.64 6.31 -22.97
CA PRO A 58 -6.17 5.54 -21.85
C PRO A 58 -6.17 4.02 -22.08
N ASP A 59 -6.48 3.58 -23.30
CA ASP A 59 -6.53 2.16 -23.65
C ASP A 59 -5.13 1.52 -23.70
N GLU A 60 -4.13 2.21 -24.26
CA GLU A 60 -2.74 1.73 -24.28
C GLU A 60 -2.18 1.63 -22.87
N ARG A 61 -2.41 2.65 -22.03
CA ARG A 61 -1.99 2.66 -20.63
C ARG A 61 -2.58 1.49 -19.87
N SER A 62 -3.90 1.32 -19.93
CA SER A 62 -4.61 0.23 -19.26
C SER A 62 -4.11 -1.16 -19.68
N LYS A 63 -3.90 -1.38 -20.99
CA LYS A 63 -3.34 -2.63 -21.50
C LYS A 63 -1.93 -2.88 -20.99
N ARG A 64 -1.07 -1.86 -21.00
CA ARG A 64 0.32 -1.95 -20.52
C ARG A 64 0.37 -2.24 -19.04
N LEU A 65 -0.36 -1.47 -18.23
CA LEU A 65 -0.41 -1.64 -16.78
C LEU A 65 -0.85 -3.06 -16.41
N THR A 66 -1.94 -3.54 -17.01
CA THR A 66 -2.43 -4.91 -16.80
C THR A 66 -1.39 -5.96 -17.19
N ALA A 67 -0.74 -5.79 -18.35
CA ALA A 67 0.28 -6.73 -18.83
C ALA A 67 1.52 -6.75 -17.91
N GLN A 68 1.97 -5.59 -17.45
CA GLN A 68 3.12 -5.47 -16.55
C GLN A 68 2.80 -6.08 -15.16
N LEU A 69 1.63 -5.81 -14.59
CA LEU A 69 1.20 -6.43 -13.32
C LEU A 69 1.14 -7.96 -13.45
N LYS A 70 0.60 -8.48 -14.55
CA LYS A 70 0.57 -9.92 -14.83
C LYS A 70 1.97 -10.51 -14.98
N LYS A 71 2.85 -9.87 -15.77
CA LYS A 71 4.26 -10.30 -15.94
C LYS A 71 5.01 -10.30 -14.62
N ALA A 72 4.80 -9.29 -13.79
CA ALA A 72 5.36 -9.16 -12.46
C ALA A 72 4.68 -10.08 -11.41
N LYS A 73 3.72 -10.93 -11.81
CA LYS A 73 3.01 -11.87 -10.93
C LYS A 73 2.33 -11.18 -9.73
N VAL A 74 1.79 -9.98 -9.94
CA VAL A 74 0.93 -9.30 -8.98
C VAL A 74 -0.46 -9.91 -9.12
N LYS A 75 -0.86 -10.72 -8.12
CA LYS A 75 -2.12 -11.47 -8.18
C LYS A 75 -3.35 -10.57 -8.06
N GLN A 76 -3.25 -9.53 -7.22
CA GLN A 76 -4.35 -8.61 -6.97
C GLN A 76 -3.81 -7.25 -6.51
N ALA A 77 -4.20 -6.20 -7.19
CA ALA A 77 -4.08 -4.80 -6.78
C ALA A 77 -5.48 -4.21 -6.57
N ALA A 78 -5.60 -3.09 -5.87
CA ALA A 78 -6.83 -2.32 -5.75
C ALA A 78 -6.83 -1.14 -6.71
N PHE A 79 -7.97 -0.88 -7.37
CA PHE A 79 -8.19 0.29 -8.21
C PHE A 79 -9.32 1.13 -7.61
N PHE A 80 -9.01 2.35 -7.22
CA PHE A 80 -9.97 3.28 -6.63
C PHE A 80 -10.55 4.17 -7.71
N LEU A 81 -11.88 4.12 -7.84
CA LEU A 81 -12.59 4.62 -9.01
C LEU A 81 -13.29 5.94 -8.76
N ASN A 82 -13.21 6.83 -9.75
CA ASN A 82 -14.03 8.04 -9.88
C ASN A 82 -15.01 7.88 -11.05
N PRO A 83 -16.19 7.29 -10.85
CA PRO A 83 -17.11 7.01 -11.96
C PRO A 83 -17.57 8.24 -12.72
N GLY A 84 -17.57 9.43 -12.11
CA GLY A 84 -17.89 10.69 -12.78
C GLY A 84 -17.01 10.97 -14.01
N LYS A 85 -15.74 10.54 -13.96
CA LYS A 85 -14.80 10.68 -15.07
C LYS A 85 -15.17 9.87 -16.33
N LEU A 86 -16.11 8.93 -16.23
CA LEU A 86 -16.61 8.18 -17.38
C LEU A 86 -17.38 9.07 -18.36
N SER A 87 -17.89 10.22 -17.90
CA SER A 87 -18.59 11.21 -18.70
C SER A 87 -17.64 12.17 -19.44
N ASP A 88 -16.36 12.20 -19.08
CA ASP A 88 -15.35 13.05 -19.71
C ASP A 88 -15.05 12.57 -21.14
N PRO A 89 -14.56 13.43 -22.04
CA PRO A 89 -14.19 13.02 -23.41
C PRO A 89 -13.22 11.84 -23.44
N ASP A 90 -12.26 11.81 -22.54
CA ASP A 90 -11.30 10.72 -22.36
C ASP A 90 -11.86 9.52 -21.57
N GLY A 91 -13.04 9.67 -20.97
CA GLY A 91 -13.77 8.62 -20.27
C GLY A 91 -14.31 7.53 -21.17
N LEU A 92 -14.46 7.82 -22.47
CA LEU A 92 -14.95 6.85 -23.45
C LEU A 92 -14.13 5.55 -23.40
N GLY A 93 -14.83 4.41 -23.29
CA GLY A 93 -14.17 3.09 -23.10
C GLY A 93 -13.72 2.81 -21.67
N GLY A 94 -13.84 3.76 -20.74
CA GLY A 94 -13.40 3.61 -19.33
C GLY A 94 -14.00 2.41 -18.62
N GLU A 95 -15.29 2.16 -18.81
CA GLU A 95 -15.95 0.99 -18.22
C GLU A 95 -15.34 -0.33 -18.72
N ALA A 96 -14.99 -0.42 -19.99
CA ALA A 96 -14.33 -1.60 -20.55
C ALA A 96 -12.92 -1.80 -19.97
N ARG A 97 -12.18 -0.72 -19.74
CA ARG A 97 -10.87 -0.74 -19.07
C ARG A 97 -10.97 -1.21 -17.62
N ILE A 98 -11.94 -0.68 -16.87
CA ILE A 98 -12.21 -1.12 -15.48
C ILE A 98 -12.58 -2.62 -15.46
N LYS A 99 -13.47 -3.06 -16.35
CA LYS A 99 -13.79 -4.50 -16.48
C LYS A 99 -12.57 -5.35 -16.83
N ALA A 100 -11.58 -4.81 -17.57
CA ALA A 100 -10.35 -5.52 -17.89
C ALA A 100 -9.47 -5.72 -16.66
N TYR A 101 -9.33 -4.73 -15.77
CA TYR A 101 -8.64 -4.88 -14.48
C TYR A 101 -9.29 -5.98 -13.63
N VAL A 102 -10.61 -5.97 -13.52
CA VAL A 102 -11.35 -6.99 -12.75
C VAL A 102 -11.18 -8.40 -13.34
N ARG A 103 -11.22 -8.54 -14.69
CA ARG A 103 -10.94 -9.83 -15.34
C ARG A 103 -9.52 -10.31 -15.13
N ALA A 104 -8.58 -9.41 -14.93
CA ALA A 104 -7.18 -9.75 -14.61
C ALA A 104 -6.97 -10.17 -13.14
N GLY A 105 -8.03 -10.16 -12.31
CA GLY A 105 -7.98 -10.58 -10.90
C GLY A 105 -7.82 -9.43 -9.90
N HIS A 106 -7.86 -8.19 -10.38
CA HIS A 106 -7.78 -7.01 -9.51
C HIS A 106 -9.15 -6.64 -8.95
N VAL A 107 -9.17 -5.82 -7.90
CA VAL A 107 -10.38 -5.37 -7.22
C VAL A 107 -10.59 -3.87 -7.43
N ILE A 108 -11.83 -3.44 -7.29
CA ILE A 108 -12.24 -2.05 -7.45
C ILE A 108 -12.90 -1.54 -6.18
N ALA A 109 -12.75 -0.24 -5.91
CA ALA A 109 -13.30 0.39 -4.72
C ALA A 109 -13.63 1.87 -4.99
N ASN A 110 -14.28 2.53 -4.04
CA ASN A 110 -14.81 3.88 -4.15
C ASN A 110 -13.71 4.93 -3.89
N HIS A 111 -13.55 5.89 -4.83
CA HIS A 111 -12.69 7.07 -4.68
C HIS A 111 -13.46 8.38 -4.82
N SER A 112 -14.73 8.40 -4.39
CA SER A 112 -15.74 9.42 -4.68
C SER A 112 -16.17 9.45 -6.17
N TYR A 113 -17.27 10.12 -6.46
CA TYR A 113 -17.75 10.24 -7.83
C TYR A 113 -16.96 11.27 -8.62
N SER A 114 -16.78 12.47 -8.03
CA SER A 114 -16.21 13.65 -8.69
C SER A 114 -14.75 13.94 -8.35
N HIS A 115 -14.13 13.20 -7.43
CA HIS A 115 -12.77 13.43 -6.93
C HIS A 115 -12.58 14.77 -6.20
N GLN A 116 -13.61 15.31 -5.57
CA GLN A 116 -13.50 16.56 -4.80
C GLN A 116 -12.78 16.34 -3.45
N GLN A 117 -12.13 17.38 -2.93
CA GLN A 117 -11.56 17.36 -1.60
C GLN A 117 -12.65 17.54 -0.54
N LEU A 118 -12.53 16.84 0.60
CA LEU A 118 -13.46 17.03 1.71
C LEU A 118 -13.43 18.46 2.25
N THR A 119 -12.28 19.12 2.23
CA THR A 119 -12.16 20.54 2.66
C THR A 119 -13.01 21.51 1.85
N ASP A 120 -13.32 21.18 0.61
CA ASP A 120 -14.03 22.05 -0.33
C ASP A 120 -15.54 21.78 -0.37
N SER A 121 -16.04 20.95 0.56
CA SER A 121 -17.42 20.47 0.60
C SER A 121 -17.95 20.45 2.03
N THR A 122 -19.29 20.37 2.18
CA THR A 122 -19.90 19.97 3.45
C THR A 122 -19.82 18.45 3.62
N ALA A 123 -19.97 17.94 4.86
CA ALA A 123 -19.99 16.51 5.10
C ALA A 123 -21.11 15.82 4.33
N GLU A 124 -22.30 16.43 4.28
CA GLU A 124 -23.49 15.90 3.59
C GLU A 124 -23.28 15.81 2.08
N ALA A 125 -22.76 16.89 1.47
CA ALA A 125 -22.50 16.92 0.03
C ALA A 125 -21.39 15.92 -0.35
N TYR A 126 -20.37 15.78 0.48
CA TYR A 126 -19.30 14.81 0.28
C TYR A 126 -19.80 13.36 0.38
N LEU A 127 -20.65 13.07 1.36
CA LEU A 127 -21.28 11.76 1.49
C LEU A 127 -22.23 11.45 0.33
N ALA A 128 -22.95 12.45 -0.19
CA ALA A 128 -23.79 12.28 -1.38
C ALA A 128 -22.96 11.96 -2.63
N ASP A 129 -21.77 12.55 -2.78
CA ASP A 129 -20.84 12.21 -3.87
C ASP A 129 -20.29 10.77 -3.74
N ILE A 130 -20.03 10.32 -2.51
CA ILE A 130 -19.67 8.93 -2.24
C ILE A 130 -20.80 7.98 -2.62
N ASP A 131 -22.07 8.32 -2.29
CA ASP A 131 -23.25 7.53 -2.61
C ASP A 131 -23.44 7.38 -4.13
N GLN A 132 -23.12 8.40 -4.92
CA GLN A 132 -23.17 8.31 -6.38
C GLN A 132 -22.13 7.30 -6.91
N ALA A 133 -20.92 7.30 -6.37
CA ALA A 133 -19.91 6.33 -6.74
C ALA A 133 -20.30 4.90 -6.30
N ASP A 134 -20.86 4.75 -5.11
CA ASP A 134 -21.32 3.46 -4.60
C ASP A 134 -22.48 2.91 -5.43
N ALA A 135 -23.43 3.75 -5.87
CA ALA A 135 -24.49 3.36 -6.76
C ALA A 135 -23.95 2.82 -8.09
N TRP A 136 -22.88 3.42 -8.62
CA TRP A 136 -22.21 2.91 -9.82
C TRP A 136 -21.46 1.59 -9.55
N LEU A 137 -20.83 1.43 -8.38
CA LEU A 137 -20.09 0.23 -7.99
C LEU A 137 -20.99 -0.94 -7.60
N LYS A 138 -22.24 -0.67 -7.26
CA LYS A 138 -23.21 -1.66 -6.79
C LYS A 138 -23.30 -2.83 -7.77
N ASP A 139 -23.25 -4.04 -7.23
CA ASP A 139 -23.38 -5.31 -7.96
C ASP A 139 -22.28 -5.55 -9.03
N ARG A 140 -21.27 -4.69 -9.12
CA ARG A 140 -20.15 -4.90 -10.03
C ARG A 140 -19.17 -5.91 -9.44
N LYS A 141 -18.78 -6.87 -10.25
CA LYS A 141 -17.79 -7.88 -9.87
C LYS A 141 -16.48 -7.20 -9.45
N GLY A 142 -15.87 -7.69 -8.37
CA GLY A 142 -14.59 -7.20 -7.89
C GLY A 142 -14.69 -6.02 -6.93
N THR A 143 -15.88 -5.45 -6.70
CA THR A 143 -16.09 -4.36 -5.74
C THR A 143 -15.71 -4.79 -4.32
N ARG A 144 -15.09 -3.87 -3.59
CA ARG A 144 -14.77 -3.98 -2.16
C ARG A 144 -15.37 -2.80 -1.40
N PRO A 145 -15.79 -2.98 -0.15
CA PRO A 145 -16.39 -1.93 0.67
C PRO A 145 -15.32 -0.99 1.24
N TRP A 146 -14.47 -0.47 0.37
CA TRP A 146 -13.42 0.48 0.74
C TRP A 146 -13.69 1.82 0.09
N PHE A 147 -13.49 2.88 0.88
CA PHE A 147 -13.50 4.26 0.41
C PHE A 147 -12.16 4.91 0.65
N ARG A 148 -11.53 5.44 -0.39
CA ARG A 148 -10.32 6.26 -0.28
C ARG A 148 -10.64 7.72 -0.46
N TYR A 149 -10.21 8.51 0.50
CA TYR A 149 -10.35 9.96 0.42
C TYR A 149 -9.48 10.53 -0.70
N PRO A 150 -10.04 11.29 -1.67
CA PRO A 150 -9.24 12.09 -2.59
C PRO A 150 -8.20 12.94 -1.87
N TYR A 151 -6.98 12.98 -2.42
CA TYR A 151 -5.82 13.69 -1.83
C TYR A 151 -5.43 13.21 -0.42
N LEU A 152 -5.85 12.03 -0.01
CA LEU A 152 -5.74 11.53 1.37
C LEU A 152 -6.26 12.55 2.41
N ASN A 153 -7.23 13.38 2.03
CA ASN A 153 -7.71 14.51 2.81
C ASN A 153 -8.98 14.11 3.59
N GLU A 154 -8.82 13.84 4.88
CA GLU A 154 -9.91 13.56 5.81
C GLU A 154 -10.42 14.82 6.52
N GLY A 155 -10.44 15.98 5.85
CA GLY A 155 -10.95 17.25 6.39
C GLY A 155 -9.87 18.14 7.02
N ARG A 156 -8.60 17.76 6.99
CA ARG A 156 -7.47 18.49 7.58
C ARG A 156 -7.75 18.85 9.05
N SER A 157 -7.85 20.15 9.40
CA SER A 157 -8.08 20.63 10.77
C SER A 157 -9.56 20.66 11.18
N ASP A 158 -10.48 20.37 10.26
CA ASP A 158 -11.93 20.35 10.53
C ASP A 158 -12.31 18.96 11.13
N LYS A 159 -12.16 18.87 12.44
CA LYS A 159 -12.45 17.64 13.19
C LYS A 159 -13.93 17.24 13.11
N GLU A 160 -14.83 18.21 13.19
CA GLU A 160 -16.28 17.95 13.15
C GLU A 160 -16.69 17.33 11.83
N LYS A 161 -16.25 17.92 10.72
CA LYS A 161 -16.49 17.40 9.37
C LYS A 161 -15.89 16.03 9.17
N ARG A 162 -14.63 15.81 9.62
CA ARG A 162 -13.98 14.51 9.59
C ARG A 162 -14.80 13.44 10.31
N ASP A 163 -15.20 13.74 11.55
CA ASP A 163 -15.90 12.76 12.38
C ASP A 163 -17.30 12.46 11.82
N ALA A 164 -17.99 13.47 11.26
CA ALA A 164 -19.26 13.28 10.56
C ALA A 164 -19.11 12.36 9.32
N VAL A 165 -18.07 12.56 8.50
CA VAL A 165 -17.83 11.71 7.33
C VAL A 165 -17.43 10.30 7.76
N ARG A 166 -16.57 10.12 8.76
CA ARG A 166 -16.23 8.79 9.31
C ARG A 166 -17.47 8.04 9.80
N ALA A 167 -18.37 8.71 10.52
CA ALA A 167 -19.65 8.15 10.93
C ALA A 167 -20.53 7.78 9.73
N GLY A 168 -20.58 8.64 8.73
CA GLY A 168 -21.30 8.42 7.47
C GLY A 168 -20.79 7.22 6.68
N LEU A 169 -19.47 7.02 6.58
CA LEU A 169 -18.86 5.85 5.97
C LEU A 169 -19.24 4.57 6.71
N LYS A 170 -19.13 4.60 8.05
CA LYS A 170 -19.52 3.45 8.89
C LYS A 170 -20.98 3.06 8.69
N ALA A 171 -21.89 4.03 8.61
CA ALA A 171 -23.32 3.82 8.38
C ALA A 171 -23.61 3.16 7.02
N ARG A 172 -22.72 3.36 6.03
CA ARG A 172 -22.77 2.75 4.68
C ARG A 172 -22.05 1.41 4.60
N GLY A 173 -21.45 0.93 5.68
CA GLY A 173 -20.62 -0.28 5.67
C GLY A 173 -19.28 -0.10 4.94
N LEU A 174 -18.89 1.14 4.66
CA LEU A 174 -17.61 1.45 4.03
C LEU A 174 -16.50 1.55 5.07
N ARG A 175 -15.32 1.01 4.72
CA ARG A 175 -14.09 1.13 5.49
C ARG A 175 -13.15 2.13 4.82
N ASN A 176 -12.33 2.81 5.61
CA ASN A 176 -11.27 3.66 5.06
C ASN A 176 -10.30 2.82 4.21
N GLY A 177 -10.21 3.15 2.94
CA GLY A 177 -9.22 2.61 2.00
C GLY A 177 -7.86 3.29 2.18
N TYR A 178 -7.37 3.32 3.41
CA TYR A 178 -6.12 3.98 3.79
C TYR A 178 -4.92 3.53 2.96
N VAL A 179 -3.88 4.36 2.95
CA VAL A 179 -2.54 3.99 2.50
C VAL A 179 -1.56 4.09 3.66
N THR A 180 -0.49 3.32 3.59
CA THR A 180 0.58 3.35 4.59
C THR A 180 1.92 3.75 3.99
N VAL A 181 2.01 3.78 2.65
CA VAL A 181 3.22 4.16 1.89
C VAL A 181 2.80 5.06 0.74
N ASP A 182 3.48 6.19 0.57
CA ASP A 182 3.33 7.11 -0.57
C ASP A 182 4.72 7.50 -1.09
N GLY A 183 5.01 7.21 -2.35
CA GLY A 183 6.24 7.57 -3.06
C GLY A 183 6.05 8.75 -4.01
N CYS A 184 4.93 9.47 -3.93
CA CYS A 184 4.62 10.65 -4.74
C CYS A 184 4.69 10.40 -6.26
N ASP A 185 4.23 9.26 -6.76
CA ASP A 185 4.22 8.94 -8.19
C ASP A 185 3.47 9.98 -9.03
N TRP A 186 2.41 10.59 -8.47
CA TRP A 186 1.65 11.67 -9.08
C TRP A 186 2.53 12.89 -9.43
N HIS A 187 3.51 13.21 -8.58
CA HIS A 187 4.42 14.32 -8.79
C HIS A 187 5.44 13.98 -9.89
N ILE A 188 6.00 12.78 -9.87
CA ILE A 188 6.91 12.30 -10.92
C ILE A 188 6.20 12.29 -12.28
N GLU A 189 4.94 11.81 -12.33
CA GLU A 189 4.12 11.88 -13.55
C GLU A 189 3.88 13.31 -14.03
N ALA A 190 3.55 14.23 -13.12
CA ALA A 190 3.32 15.64 -13.47
C ALA A 190 4.59 16.29 -14.07
N LEU A 191 5.75 16.09 -13.45
CA LEU A 191 7.03 16.59 -13.96
C LEU A 191 7.39 15.98 -15.32
N THR A 192 7.17 14.67 -15.47
CA THR A 192 7.43 13.93 -16.71
C THR A 192 6.52 14.42 -17.85
N SER A 193 5.23 14.58 -17.55
CA SER A 193 4.25 15.09 -18.51
C SER A 193 4.59 16.52 -18.97
N LYS A 194 4.99 17.37 -18.00
CA LYS A 194 5.42 18.72 -18.32
C LYS A 194 6.70 18.73 -19.19
N ALA A 195 7.70 17.94 -18.87
CA ALA A 195 8.94 17.83 -19.65
C ALA A 195 8.64 17.39 -21.09
N LYS A 196 7.73 16.41 -21.25
CA LYS A 196 7.28 15.95 -22.56
C LYS A 196 6.56 17.04 -23.35
N ALA A 197 5.65 17.76 -22.71
CA ALA A 197 4.91 18.86 -23.34
C ALA A 197 5.85 20.01 -23.76
N ASP A 198 6.88 20.31 -22.97
CA ASP A 198 7.91 21.32 -23.26
C ASP A 198 8.93 20.85 -24.32
N GLY A 199 8.79 19.64 -24.89
CA GLY A 199 9.72 19.08 -25.88
C GLY A 199 11.13 18.79 -25.35
N LYS A 200 11.29 18.67 -24.03
CA LYS A 200 12.59 18.38 -23.40
C LYS A 200 13.03 16.95 -23.66
N PRO A 201 14.32 16.72 -23.96
CA PRO A 201 14.85 15.35 -24.02
C PRO A 201 14.72 14.69 -22.65
N MET A 202 14.36 13.41 -22.65
CA MET A 202 14.19 12.64 -21.41
C MET A 202 15.04 11.37 -21.47
N ASP A 203 15.85 11.18 -20.46
CA ASP A 203 16.51 9.90 -20.20
C ASP A 203 15.53 8.95 -19.51
N MET A 204 14.99 8.02 -20.30
CA MET A 204 13.99 7.06 -19.79
C MET A 204 14.57 6.04 -18.82
N GLU A 205 15.88 5.78 -18.89
CA GLU A 205 16.55 4.91 -17.93
C GLU A 205 16.72 5.61 -16.58
N ALA A 206 17.17 6.84 -16.57
CA ALA A 206 17.26 7.67 -15.37
C ALA A 206 15.87 7.87 -14.74
N LEU A 207 14.83 8.12 -15.53
CA LEU A 207 13.45 8.26 -15.05
C LEU A 207 12.95 6.96 -14.40
N ARG A 208 13.19 5.81 -15.02
CA ARG A 208 12.88 4.49 -14.46
C ARG A 208 13.58 4.31 -13.11
N ASN A 209 14.89 4.55 -13.07
CA ASN A 209 15.69 4.37 -11.86
C ASN A 209 15.21 5.30 -10.74
N PHE A 210 14.91 6.55 -11.06
CA PHE A 210 14.36 7.52 -10.11
C PHE A 210 13.00 7.06 -9.55
N TYR A 211 12.06 6.67 -10.43
CA TYR A 211 10.75 6.16 -10.02
C TYR A 211 10.88 4.94 -9.10
N VAL A 212 11.68 3.96 -9.50
CA VAL A 212 11.85 2.71 -8.73
C VAL A 212 12.52 2.96 -7.38
N THR A 213 13.64 3.70 -7.36
CA THR A 213 14.40 3.98 -6.13
C THR A 213 13.54 4.75 -5.13
N THR A 214 12.87 5.83 -5.58
CA THR A 214 12.00 6.65 -4.71
C THR A 214 10.92 5.79 -4.02
N HIS A 215 10.27 4.88 -4.74
CA HIS A 215 9.21 4.06 -4.15
C HIS A 215 9.74 2.95 -3.21
N VAL A 216 10.89 2.36 -3.51
CA VAL A 216 11.53 1.37 -2.61
C VAL A 216 11.99 2.03 -1.33
N GLU A 217 12.63 3.19 -1.42
CA GLU A 217 13.08 3.97 -0.26
C GLU A 217 11.89 4.47 0.56
N ALA A 218 10.82 4.96 -0.09
CA ALA A 218 9.58 5.32 0.59
C ALA A 218 8.98 4.12 1.35
N ALA A 219 8.91 2.94 0.71
CA ALA A 219 8.41 1.74 1.37
C ALA A 219 9.22 1.40 2.63
N ASN A 220 10.54 1.48 2.56
CA ASN A 220 11.43 1.24 3.70
C ASN A 220 11.28 2.31 4.80
N PHE A 221 11.17 3.57 4.42
CA PHE A 221 10.93 4.66 5.37
C PHE A 221 9.62 4.46 6.14
N TYR A 222 8.54 4.19 5.44
CA TYR A 222 7.23 4.01 6.06
C TYR A 222 7.12 2.71 6.87
N ASP A 223 7.83 1.65 6.49
CA ASP A 223 7.92 0.44 7.31
C ASP A 223 8.64 0.71 8.64
N GLN A 224 9.80 1.39 8.59
CA GLN A 224 10.50 1.80 9.79
C GLN A 224 9.66 2.72 10.67
N LEU A 225 8.90 3.64 10.07
CA LEU A 225 7.97 4.52 10.79
C LEU A 225 6.84 3.72 11.42
N ALA A 226 6.26 2.74 10.71
CA ALA A 226 5.24 1.84 11.23
C ALA A 226 5.77 1.00 12.40
N VAL A 227 6.97 0.45 12.29
CA VAL A 227 7.61 -0.30 13.39
C VAL A 227 7.82 0.60 14.63
N LYS A 228 8.29 1.84 14.45
CA LYS A 228 8.44 2.80 15.56
C LYS A 228 7.09 3.13 16.24
N THR A 229 6.00 3.14 15.46
CA THR A 229 4.68 3.54 15.96
C THR A 229 3.87 2.37 16.50
N THR A 230 4.01 1.17 15.96
CA THR A 230 3.17 0.00 16.29
C THR A 230 3.93 -1.15 16.92
N GLY A 231 5.28 -1.12 16.89
CA GLY A 231 6.14 -2.24 17.32
C GLY A 231 6.24 -3.38 16.30
N ARG A 232 5.62 -3.26 15.11
CA ARG A 232 5.65 -4.30 14.07
C ARG A 232 5.61 -3.72 12.67
N SER A 233 6.04 -4.49 11.68
CA SER A 233 5.82 -4.24 10.25
C SER A 233 4.41 -4.74 9.88
N PRO A 234 3.48 -3.86 9.45
CA PRO A 234 2.16 -4.27 8.99
C PRO A 234 2.22 -4.82 7.56
N ALA A 235 1.08 -5.28 7.04
CA ALA A 235 0.92 -5.43 5.60
C ALA A 235 0.60 -4.04 5.01
N HIS A 236 1.58 -3.47 4.32
CA HIS A 236 1.49 -2.12 3.78
C HIS A 236 0.58 -2.03 2.55
N MET A 237 -0.01 -0.84 2.35
CA MET A 237 -0.70 -0.46 1.12
C MET A 237 0.07 0.70 0.48
N LEU A 238 0.64 0.47 -0.70
CA LEU A 238 1.35 1.47 -1.50
C LEU A 238 0.34 2.24 -2.35
N LEU A 239 0.36 3.57 -2.23
CA LEU A 239 -0.35 4.49 -3.11
C LEU A 239 0.41 4.64 -4.43
N LEU A 240 -0.30 4.39 -5.51
CA LEU A 240 0.06 4.71 -6.88
C LEU A 240 -1.17 5.28 -7.60
N HIS A 241 -0.98 5.79 -8.80
CA HIS A 241 -2.06 6.26 -9.66
C HIS A 241 -2.03 5.55 -11.02
N GLU A 242 -3.15 5.54 -11.74
CA GLU A 242 -3.24 5.00 -13.10
C GLU A 242 -2.52 5.93 -14.09
N THR A 243 -1.18 6.04 -13.97
CA THR A 243 -0.32 6.95 -14.73
C THR A 243 0.45 6.25 -15.85
N ASP A 244 1.01 7.04 -16.77
CA ASP A 244 1.85 6.53 -17.84
C ASP A 244 3.17 5.95 -17.28
N ILE A 245 3.77 6.62 -16.27
CA ILE A 245 4.99 6.10 -15.63
C ILE A 245 4.73 4.82 -14.85
N ALA A 246 3.59 4.65 -14.21
CA ALA A 246 3.20 3.39 -13.61
C ALA A 246 3.08 2.29 -14.69
N ALA A 247 2.43 2.57 -15.81
CA ALA A 247 2.33 1.62 -16.92
C ALA A 247 3.68 1.28 -17.57
N LEU A 248 4.68 2.18 -17.50
CA LEU A 248 6.04 1.95 -17.97
C LEU A 248 6.84 1.09 -17.00
N PHE A 249 6.82 1.41 -15.70
CA PHE A 249 7.85 0.97 -14.75
C PHE A 249 7.34 0.12 -13.58
N ILE A 250 6.03 -0.19 -13.50
CA ILE A 250 5.50 -0.99 -12.38
C ILE A 250 6.14 -2.38 -12.28
N GLY A 251 6.53 -2.98 -13.39
CA GLY A 251 7.23 -4.27 -13.42
C GLY A 251 8.61 -4.19 -12.77
N ASP A 252 9.34 -3.10 -13.04
CA ASP A 252 10.65 -2.83 -12.46
C ASP A 252 10.52 -2.54 -10.96
N LEU A 253 9.54 -1.73 -10.56
CA LEU A 253 9.24 -1.45 -9.16
C LEU A 253 8.94 -2.72 -8.37
N VAL A 254 8.07 -3.59 -8.87
CA VAL A 254 7.73 -4.86 -8.21
C VAL A 254 8.96 -5.76 -8.10
N SER A 255 9.83 -5.78 -9.11
CA SER A 255 11.06 -6.55 -9.08
C SER A 255 12.03 -6.02 -8.03
N ALA A 256 12.19 -4.70 -7.94
CA ALA A 256 13.05 -4.04 -6.97
C ALA A 256 12.55 -4.21 -5.53
N LEU A 257 11.24 -4.07 -5.28
CA LEU A 257 10.64 -4.36 -3.98
C LEU A 257 10.93 -5.79 -3.52
N ARG A 258 10.79 -6.78 -4.43
CA ARG A 258 11.13 -8.17 -4.09
C ARG A 258 12.61 -8.36 -3.80
N ALA A 259 13.48 -7.73 -4.58
CA ALA A 259 14.94 -7.78 -4.35
C ALA A 259 15.31 -7.16 -3.00
N ASP A 260 14.55 -6.16 -2.53
CA ASP A 260 14.69 -5.52 -1.22
C ASP A 260 13.97 -6.30 -0.07
N GLY A 261 13.50 -7.52 -0.33
CA GLY A 261 12.92 -8.42 0.67
C GLY A 261 11.42 -8.24 0.92
N TRP A 262 10.70 -7.46 0.10
CA TRP A 262 9.25 -7.30 0.21
C TRP A 262 8.48 -8.47 -0.43
N ALA A 263 7.52 -9.01 0.30
CA ALA A 263 6.50 -9.88 -0.27
C ALA A 263 5.36 -9.03 -0.84
N ILE A 264 5.09 -9.21 -2.14
CA ILE A 264 3.92 -8.59 -2.77
C ILE A 264 2.69 -9.42 -2.41
N VAL A 265 1.80 -8.83 -1.62
CA VAL A 265 0.55 -9.46 -1.17
C VAL A 265 -0.67 -8.90 -1.90
N SER A 266 -1.84 -9.52 -1.71
CA SER A 266 -3.10 -9.00 -2.27
C SER A 266 -3.57 -7.76 -1.50
N ALA A 267 -4.36 -6.91 -2.15
CA ALA A 267 -5.02 -5.79 -1.49
C ALA A 267 -5.95 -6.27 -0.35
N ASP A 268 -6.66 -7.38 -0.55
CA ASP A 268 -7.48 -8.00 0.50
C ASP A 268 -6.63 -8.37 1.73
N THR A 269 -5.40 -8.88 1.53
CA THR A 269 -4.47 -9.19 2.62
C THR A 269 -4.01 -7.93 3.37
N ALA A 270 -3.70 -6.85 2.64
CA ALA A 270 -3.26 -5.61 3.26
C ALA A 270 -4.40 -4.95 4.06
N TYR A 271 -5.61 -4.90 3.53
CA TYR A 271 -6.76 -4.34 4.25
C TYR A 271 -7.34 -5.25 5.35
N ALA A 272 -6.87 -6.49 5.47
CA ALA A 272 -7.13 -7.35 6.61
C ALA A 272 -6.15 -7.12 7.78
N ASP A 273 -5.11 -6.30 7.59
CA ASP A 273 -4.15 -5.98 8.66
C ASP A 273 -4.82 -5.09 9.74
N PRO A 274 -4.64 -5.41 11.03
CA PRO A 274 -5.22 -4.64 12.13
C PRO A 274 -4.82 -3.16 12.20
N ILE A 275 -3.79 -2.73 11.45
CA ILE A 275 -3.43 -1.31 11.35
C ILE A 275 -4.60 -0.46 10.83
N GLY A 276 -5.46 -1.05 9.98
CA GLY A 276 -6.63 -0.38 9.43
C GLY A 276 -7.75 -0.07 10.43
N ASP A 277 -7.70 -0.64 11.62
CA ASP A 277 -8.67 -0.38 12.69
C ASP A 277 -8.25 0.81 13.58
N VAL A 278 -7.04 1.35 13.37
CA VAL A 278 -6.53 2.48 14.14
C VAL A 278 -7.20 3.78 13.68
N LEU A 279 -7.94 4.40 14.59
CA LEU A 279 -8.45 5.75 14.42
C LEU A 279 -7.45 6.76 14.97
N THR A 280 -7.02 7.68 14.11
CA THR A 280 -6.14 8.77 14.51
C THR A 280 -6.94 10.03 14.83
N ASP A 281 -6.44 10.80 15.83
CA ASP A 281 -6.95 12.12 16.19
C ASP A 281 -5.77 13.10 16.31
N VAL A 282 -5.42 13.72 15.21
CA VAL A 282 -4.30 14.66 15.10
C VAL A 282 -4.82 16.02 14.61
N PRO A 283 -4.06 17.12 14.80
CA PRO A 283 -4.50 18.48 14.43
C PRO A 283 -4.87 18.68 12.96
N SER A 284 -4.31 17.86 12.05
CA SER A 284 -4.66 17.92 10.63
C SER A 284 -4.59 16.53 10.00
N HIS A 285 -5.73 16.07 9.45
CA HIS A 285 -5.86 14.74 8.84
C HIS A 285 -5.71 14.82 7.32
N GLN A 286 -4.48 14.72 6.85
CA GLN A 286 -4.11 14.55 5.45
C GLN A 286 -2.78 13.80 5.37
N GLY A 287 -2.73 12.73 4.60
CA GLY A 287 -1.53 11.90 4.40
C GLY A 287 -1.78 10.43 4.68
N THR A 288 -0.70 9.67 4.76
CA THR A 288 -0.77 8.22 5.01
C THR A 288 -1.18 7.92 6.45
N LEU A 289 -1.82 6.77 6.66
CA LEU A 289 -2.16 6.32 8.03
C LEU A 289 -0.91 6.23 8.92
N THR A 290 0.22 5.82 8.35
CA THR A 290 1.49 5.71 9.08
C THR A 290 2.00 7.06 9.57
N GLU A 291 1.88 8.13 8.75
CA GLU A 291 2.22 9.50 9.14
C GLU A 291 1.31 10.02 10.27
N LEU A 292 0.00 9.81 10.11
CA LEU A 292 -0.97 10.25 11.11
C LEU A 292 -0.75 9.57 12.46
N MET A 293 -0.46 8.26 12.46
CA MET A 293 -0.12 7.51 13.67
C MET A 293 1.18 7.98 14.31
N ALA A 294 2.20 8.27 13.50
CA ALA A 294 3.48 8.78 13.97
C ALA A 294 3.32 10.17 14.60
N TRP A 295 2.55 11.04 13.94
CA TRP A 295 2.24 12.36 14.48
C TRP A 295 1.50 12.26 15.82
N GLN A 296 0.49 11.40 15.91
CA GLN A 296 -0.24 11.15 17.17
C GLN A 296 0.67 10.70 18.32
N LYS A 297 1.80 10.04 18.00
CA LYS A 297 2.84 9.65 18.97
C LYS A 297 3.92 10.71 19.19
N GLY A 298 3.76 11.89 18.62
CA GLY A 298 4.71 13.01 18.80
C GLY A 298 6.03 12.82 18.05
N LEU A 299 6.09 11.95 17.05
CA LEU A 299 7.29 11.83 16.21
C LEU A 299 7.41 13.04 15.30
N PRO A 300 8.58 13.73 15.25
CA PRO A 300 8.76 14.91 14.41
C PRO A 300 8.87 14.50 12.93
N ALA A 301 8.35 15.37 12.04
CA ALA A 301 8.49 15.28 10.58
C ALA A 301 8.31 13.84 10.03
N PRO A 302 7.15 13.20 10.26
CA PRO A 302 6.96 11.79 9.89
C PRO A 302 6.73 11.57 8.39
N ARG A 303 7.02 12.54 7.53
CA ARG A 303 6.79 12.48 6.08
C ARG A 303 8.05 12.08 5.34
N TRP A 304 7.88 11.38 4.22
CA TRP A 304 8.96 10.97 3.32
C TRP A 304 9.57 12.14 2.55
N TYR A 305 8.77 13.14 2.17
CA TYR A 305 9.10 14.29 1.34
C TYR A 305 9.01 15.62 2.08
#